data_db7ef858fd010ec4c0d1193371adfecd
#
_entry.id   db7ef858fd010ec4c0d1193371adfecd
#
_cell.length_a   1.000
_cell.length_b   1.000
_cell.length_c   1.000
_cell.angle_alpha   90.00
_cell.angle_beta   90.00
_cell.angle_gamma   90.00
#
_symmetry.space_group_name_H-M   'P 1'
#
loop_
_entity.id
_entity.type
_entity.pdbx_description
1 polymer ?
#
loop_
_entity_poly.entity_id
_entity_poly.type
_entity_poly.pdbx_seq_one_letter_code
_entity_poly.pdbx_strand_id
1 'polypeptide(L)'
;MQQWSEAITVEFRRGEFVESSHRVHAVVATADQMISVWGDGERMTMPRSAIKSIQVLPMIALGAAAAFDVSDDEVALAASSHNAEGAHTTAVAAWLQRIGLGVEALECGPSDPISDLACKALYAAGEPPTSLHNCCSGKHTGFLTLARHLADDPTLALPGYLDPEHGVQTRVRDAQALMTNVDLSNQTPVIDGCGIPVYQFPLASLAQAMARLVMPSAVPAEFQSAA
;
A
#
# COMPACT_ATOMS: atom_id res chain seq x y z
N MET A 1 3.26 26.23 -13.81
CA MET A 1 3.59 24.84 -14.14
C MET A 1 4.61 24.81 -15.25
N GLN A 2 5.71 24.12 -15.07
CA GLN A 2 6.71 23.89 -16.10
C GLN A 2 6.44 22.49 -16.69
N GLN A 3 6.25 22.44 -18.02
CA GLN A 3 5.88 21.19 -18.70
C GLN A 3 6.87 20.90 -19.83
N TRP A 4 7.40 19.70 -19.84
CA TRP A 4 8.19 19.15 -20.94
C TRP A 4 7.37 18.04 -21.60
N SER A 5 7.12 18.16 -22.88
CA SER A 5 6.29 17.22 -23.67
C SER A 5 6.91 15.84 -23.82
N GLU A 6 8.22 15.73 -23.61
CA GLU A 6 8.95 14.47 -23.77
C GLU A 6 9.20 13.80 -22.42
N ALA A 7 9.06 12.47 -22.40
CA ALA A 7 9.45 11.65 -21.26
C ALA A 7 10.97 11.65 -21.11
N ILE A 8 11.44 11.53 -19.86
CA ILE A 8 12.87 11.37 -19.58
C ILE A 8 13.34 10.04 -20.14
N THR A 9 14.45 10.04 -20.87
CA THR A 9 15.10 8.80 -21.31
C THR A 9 16.21 8.42 -20.34
N VAL A 10 16.11 7.21 -19.79
CA VAL A 10 17.14 6.60 -18.94
C VAL A 10 17.79 5.46 -19.72
N GLU A 11 19.11 5.51 -19.89
CA GLU A 11 19.88 4.50 -20.61
C GLU A 11 20.75 3.70 -19.65
N PHE A 12 20.70 2.39 -19.77
CA PHE A 12 21.72 1.51 -19.23
C PHE A 12 22.78 1.24 -20.29
N ARG A 13 24.04 1.49 -19.94
CA ARG A 13 25.15 1.40 -20.89
C ARG A 13 26.15 0.33 -20.46
N ARG A 14 26.69 -0.36 -21.45
CA ARG A 14 27.82 -1.27 -21.28
C ARG A 14 29.01 -0.72 -22.07
N GLY A 15 29.90 -0.03 -21.39
CA GLY A 15 30.91 0.79 -22.03
C GLY A 15 30.27 1.89 -22.88
N GLU A 16 30.65 1.99 -24.16
CA GLU A 16 30.12 3.00 -25.09
C GLU A 16 28.76 2.60 -25.69
N PHE A 17 28.28 1.37 -25.48
CA PHE A 17 27.04 0.88 -26.09
C PHE A 17 25.83 1.06 -25.16
N VAL A 18 24.70 1.50 -25.71
CA VAL A 18 23.41 1.49 -25.03
C VAL A 18 22.89 0.05 -25.02
N GLU A 19 22.76 -0.54 -23.82
CA GLU A 19 22.25 -1.91 -23.65
C GLU A 19 20.73 -1.94 -23.55
N SER A 20 20.16 -0.96 -22.84
CA SER A 20 18.70 -0.77 -22.77
C SER A 20 18.34 0.69 -22.56
N SER A 21 17.13 1.07 -22.96
CA SER A 21 16.61 2.42 -22.85
C SER A 21 15.18 2.38 -22.30
N HIS A 22 14.88 3.24 -21.33
CA HIS A 22 13.59 3.32 -20.64
C HIS A 22 13.04 4.74 -20.73
N ARG A 23 11.74 4.85 -21.01
CA ARG A 23 11.02 6.13 -20.99
C ARG A 23 10.34 6.29 -19.65
N VAL A 24 10.64 7.39 -18.95
CA VAL A 24 10.15 7.71 -17.63
C VAL A 24 9.28 8.95 -17.68
N HIS A 25 8.04 8.85 -17.21
CA HIS A 25 7.16 9.98 -16.95
C HIS A 25 7.30 10.40 -15.49
N ALA A 26 7.37 11.69 -15.21
CA ALA A 26 7.52 12.18 -13.85
C ALA A 26 6.67 13.42 -13.60
N VAL A 27 6.14 13.54 -12.40
CA VAL A 27 5.38 14.69 -11.92
C VAL A 27 5.92 15.13 -10.57
N VAL A 28 6.12 16.44 -10.43
CA VAL A 28 6.35 17.10 -9.14
C VAL A 28 5.14 17.96 -8.83
N ALA A 29 4.55 17.76 -7.66
CA ALA A 29 3.34 18.45 -7.24
C ALA A 29 3.41 18.90 -5.78
N THR A 30 2.63 19.94 -5.46
CA THR A 30 2.13 20.19 -4.11
C THR A 30 0.74 19.57 -3.97
N ALA A 31 0.11 19.72 -2.81
CA ALA A 31 -1.25 19.26 -2.58
C ALA A 31 -2.27 19.83 -3.58
N ASP A 32 -2.05 21.07 -4.07
CA ASP A 32 -3.01 21.84 -4.84
C ASP A 32 -2.65 22.00 -6.31
N GLN A 33 -1.38 21.85 -6.68
CA GLN A 33 -0.93 22.14 -8.04
C GLN A 33 0.24 21.29 -8.50
N MET A 34 0.30 21.03 -9.80
CA MET A 34 1.48 20.48 -10.43
C MET A 34 2.54 21.58 -10.61
N ILE A 35 3.77 21.31 -10.21
CA ILE A 35 4.93 22.21 -10.36
C ILE A 35 5.64 21.92 -11.67
N SER A 36 5.95 20.65 -11.91
CA SER A 36 6.69 20.21 -13.10
C SER A 36 6.19 18.86 -13.59
N VAL A 37 6.14 18.70 -14.90
CA VAL A 37 5.75 17.46 -15.57
C VAL A 37 6.75 17.14 -16.67
N TRP A 38 7.27 15.92 -16.71
CA TRP A 38 8.04 15.35 -17.80
C TRP A 38 7.24 14.23 -18.44
N GLY A 39 6.95 14.36 -19.73
CA GLY A 39 6.10 13.46 -20.49
C GLY A 39 4.61 13.66 -20.17
N ASP A 40 3.90 12.59 -19.92
CA ASP A 40 2.44 12.55 -19.73
C ASP A 40 2.07 12.42 -18.25
N GLY A 41 1.61 13.51 -17.63
CA GLY A 41 1.14 13.55 -16.25
C GLY A 41 -0.24 12.89 -16.05
N GLU A 42 -1.04 12.79 -17.12
CA GLU A 42 -2.35 12.13 -17.10
C GLU A 42 -2.26 10.63 -17.40
N ARG A 43 -1.04 10.11 -17.58
CA ARG A 43 -0.83 8.68 -17.80
C ARG A 43 -1.42 7.87 -16.68
N MET A 44 -2.37 6.99 -17.04
CA MET A 44 -2.96 6.03 -16.09
C MET A 44 -1.88 5.06 -15.60
N THR A 45 -1.72 5.01 -14.29
CA THR A 45 -0.65 4.30 -13.59
C THR A 45 -1.24 3.45 -12.47
N MET A 46 -0.79 2.21 -12.38
CA MET A 46 -1.07 1.34 -11.24
C MET A 46 -0.01 1.60 -10.16
N PRO A 47 -0.37 2.20 -9.01
CA PRO A 47 0.61 2.56 -7.98
C PRO A 47 1.14 1.34 -7.23
N ARG A 48 0.36 0.26 -7.17
CA ARG A 48 0.66 -0.94 -6.40
C ARG A 48 1.11 -0.59 -4.97
N SER A 49 2.30 -1.03 -4.55
CA SER A 49 2.79 -0.76 -3.18
C SER A 49 3.08 0.73 -2.88
N ALA A 50 3.20 1.60 -3.89
CA ALA A 50 3.43 3.01 -3.65
C ALA A 50 2.25 3.74 -2.97
N ILE A 51 1.04 3.17 -3.00
CA ILE A 51 -0.16 3.77 -2.39
C ILE A 51 -0.48 3.23 -0.98
N LYS A 52 0.36 2.37 -0.42
CA LYS A 52 0.09 1.72 0.87
C LYS A 52 -0.11 2.71 2.02
N SER A 53 0.60 3.82 2.03
CA SER A 53 0.43 4.90 3.01
C SER A 53 -1.00 5.49 3.00
N ILE A 54 -1.68 5.48 1.86
CA ILE A 54 -3.10 5.86 1.77
C ILE A 54 -4.01 4.68 2.17
N GLN A 55 -3.60 3.45 1.89
CA GLN A 55 -4.41 2.27 2.21
C GLN A 55 -4.55 2.01 3.72
N VAL A 56 -3.63 2.51 4.55
CA VAL A 56 -3.70 2.38 6.02
C VAL A 56 -4.54 3.46 6.69
N LEU A 57 -4.87 4.56 6.02
CA LEU A 57 -5.63 5.68 6.59
C LEU A 57 -6.94 5.24 7.25
N PRO A 58 -7.78 4.36 6.66
CA PRO A 58 -9.01 3.93 7.30
C PRO A 58 -8.80 3.25 8.66
N MET A 59 -7.73 2.45 8.83
CA MET A 59 -7.40 1.81 10.11
C MET A 59 -7.16 2.86 11.21
N ILE A 60 -6.50 3.95 10.88
CA ILE A 60 -6.17 5.01 11.84
C ILE A 60 -7.38 5.90 12.07
N ALA A 61 -7.97 6.43 11.01
CA ALA A 61 -9.05 7.42 11.07
C ALA A 61 -10.34 6.89 11.73
N LEU A 62 -10.63 5.61 11.57
CA LEU A 62 -11.79 4.96 12.21
C LEU A 62 -11.49 4.45 13.62
N GLY A 63 -10.30 4.72 14.15
CA GLY A 63 -9.94 4.43 15.54
C GLY A 63 -9.44 3.00 15.80
N ALA A 64 -9.33 2.16 14.77
CA ALA A 64 -8.87 0.77 14.94
C ALA A 64 -7.43 0.71 15.47
N ALA A 65 -6.55 1.59 14.99
CA ALA A 65 -5.18 1.66 15.48
C ALA A 65 -5.12 1.97 16.98
N ALA A 66 -5.90 2.96 17.45
CA ALA A 66 -5.97 3.32 18.86
C ALA A 66 -6.62 2.21 19.72
N ALA A 67 -7.67 1.56 19.21
CA ALA A 67 -8.39 0.52 19.94
C ALA A 67 -7.54 -0.74 20.21
N PHE A 68 -6.55 -1.01 19.38
CA PHE A 68 -5.67 -2.17 19.49
C PHE A 68 -4.22 -1.79 19.82
N ASP A 69 -3.96 -0.58 20.28
CA ASP A 69 -2.63 -0.08 20.65
C ASP A 69 -1.58 -0.34 19.55
N VAL A 70 -1.96 -0.05 18.29
CA VAL A 70 -1.05 -0.19 17.15
C VAL A 70 0.04 0.88 17.23
N SER A 71 1.30 0.44 17.26
CA SER A 71 2.44 1.35 17.36
C SER A 71 2.77 2.03 16.03
N ASP A 72 3.55 3.11 16.08
CA ASP A 72 4.05 3.81 14.88
C ASP A 72 4.87 2.87 13.98
N ASP A 73 5.66 1.96 14.56
CA ASP A 73 6.41 0.95 13.81
C ASP A 73 5.48 -0.02 13.07
N GLU A 74 4.35 -0.41 13.67
CA GLU A 74 3.35 -1.26 13.03
C GLU A 74 2.57 -0.51 11.94
N VAL A 75 2.26 0.77 12.15
CA VAL A 75 1.70 1.63 11.10
C VAL A 75 2.68 1.73 9.92
N ALA A 76 3.95 1.98 10.19
CA ALA A 76 4.99 2.00 9.16
C ALA A 76 5.10 0.64 8.44
N LEU A 77 5.01 -0.46 9.17
CA LEU A 77 5.02 -1.81 8.62
C LEU A 77 3.79 -2.06 7.71
N ALA A 78 2.61 -1.59 8.10
CA ALA A 78 1.40 -1.67 7.28
C ALA A 78 1.50 -0.81 6.01
N ALA A 79 2.14 0.35 6.09
CA ALA A 79 2.35 1.26 4.98
C ALA A 79 3.49 0.86 4.04
N SER A 80 4.25 -0.20 4.35
CA SER A 80 5.46 -0.60 3.61
C SER A 80 5.32 -1.93 2.86
N SER A 81 6.35 -2.25 2.08
CA SER A 81 6.65 -3.62 1.63
C SER A 81 7.91 -4.06 2.36
N HIS A 82 7.75 -4.90 3.37
CA HIS A 82 8.89 -5.34 4.17
C HIS A 82 9.66 -6.51 3.54
N ASN A 83 10.90 -6.70 3.99
CA ASN A 83 11.80 -7.72 3.44
C ASN A 83 11.62 -9.11 4.09
N ALA A 84 10.66 -9.27 5.00
CA ALA A 84 10.44 -10.50 5.79
C ALA A 84 11.65 -10.94 6.63
N GLU A 85 12.43 -9.99 7.12
CA GLU A 85 13.43 -10.26 8.15
C GLU A 85 12.76 -10.61 9.48
N GLY A 86 13.49 -11.27 10.39
CA GLY A 86 12.94 -11.75 11.66
C GLY A 86 12.21 -10.67 12.48
N ALA A 87 12.68 -9.43 12.45
CA ALA A 87 12.01 -8.31 13.12
C ALA A 87 10.61 -8.06 12.52
N HIS A 88 10.47 -8.11 11.20
CA HIS A 88 9.19 -7.88 10.52
C HIS A 88 8.20 -9.00 10.80
N THR A 89 8.61 -10.25 10.63
CA THR A 89 7.74 -11.42 10.84
C THR A 89 7.31 -11.56 12.29
N THR A 90 8.21 -11.28 13.25
CA THR A 90 7.91 -11.26 14.69
C THR A 90 6.90 -10.17 15.04
N ALA A 91 7.09 -8.95 14.50
CA ALA A 91 6.15 -7.85 14.74
C ALA A 91 4.76 -8.15 14.20
N VAL A 92 4.66 -8.66 12.95
CA VAL A 92 3.38 -9.07 12.36
C VAL A 92 2.70 -10.16 13.18
N ALA A 93 3.43 -11.19 13.60
CA ALA A 93 2.89 -12.28 14.41
C ALA A 93 2.37 -11.79 15.78
N ALA A 94 3.13 -10.93 16.46
CA ALA A 94 2.72 -10.34 17.73
C ALA A 94 1.49 -9.45 17.57
N TRP A 95 1.42 -8.66 16.49
CA TRP A 95 0.27 -7.83 16.20
C TRP A 95 -0.98 -8.66 15.92
N LEU A 96 -0.90 -9.71 15.08
CA LEU A 96 -2.01 -10.65 14.86
C LEU A 96 -2.52 -11.24 16.16
N GLN A 97 -1.61 -11.73 17.02
CA GLN A 97 -1.99 -12.28 18.32
C GLN A 97 -2.70 -11.25 19.20
N ARG A 98 -2.27 -9.99 19.21
CA ARG A 98 -2.90 -8.90 19.99
C ARG A 98 -4.33 -8.62 19.54
N ILE A 99 -4.63 -8.73 18.24
CA ILE A 99 -5.99 -8.58 17.71
C ILE A 99 -6.80 -9.89 17.77
N GLY A 100 -6.27 -10.94 18.42
CA GLY A 100 -6.95 -12.24 18.60
C GLY A 100 -7.02 -13.10 17.34
N LEU A 101 -6.02 -13.00 16.45
CA LEU A 101 -5.92 -13.75 15.19
C LEU A 101 -4.57 -14.47 15.11
N GLY A 102 -4.51 -15.51 14.27
CA GLY A 102 -3.28 -16.21 13.91
C GLY A 102 -2.86 -15.93 12.48
N VAL A 103 -1.76 -16.56 12.09
CA VAL A 103 -1.17 -16.42 10.72
C VAL A 103 -2.13 -16.90 9.64
N GLU A 104 -2.99 -17.85 9.94
CA GLU A 104 -4.01 -18.41 9.07
C GLU A 104 -5.07 -17.39 8.63
N ALA A 105 -5.22 -16.28 9.36
CA ALA A 105 -6.10 -15.17 8.97
C ALA A 105 -5.54 -14.33 7.83
N LEU A 106 -4.25 -14.42 7.53
CA LEU A 106 -3.60 -13.71 6.44
C LEU A 106 -3.91 -14.38 5.09
N GLU A 107 -4.70 -13.72 4.26
CA GLU A 107 -5.07 -14.22 2.93
C GLU A 107 -4.09 -13.78 1.81
N CYS A 108 -3.00 -13.08 2.14
CA CYS A 108 -2.00 -12.67 1.14
C CYS A 108 -1.18 -13.83 0.54
N GLY A 109 -1.29 -15.01 1.13
CA GLY A 109 -0.54 -16.20 0.73
C GLY A 109 0.95 -16.14 1.13
N PRO A 110 1.62 -17.30 1.13
CA PRO A 110 3.05 -17.39 1.40
C PRO A 110 3.87 -16.80 0.25
N SER A 111 5.02 -16.24 0.56
CA SER A 111 6.05 -15.88 -0.42
C SER A 111 7.43 -15.95 0.21
N ASP A 112 8.44 -16.14 -0.64
CA ASP A 112 9.83 -16.05 -0.17
C ASP A 112 10.14 -14.66 0.38
N PRO A 113 10.97 -14.57 1.45
CA PRO A 113 11.52 -13.30 1.90
C PRO A 113 12.21 -12.53 0.79
N ILE A 114 12.00 -11.21 0.72
CA ILE A 114 12.73 -10.34 -0.22
C ILE A 114 14.21 -10.23 0.18
N SER A 115 14.50 -10.29 1.49
CA SER A 115 15.87 -10.32 1.99
C SER A 115 16.52 -11.65 1.64
N ASP A 116 17.60 -11.63 0.85
CA ASP A 116 18.38 -12.81 0.53
C ASP A 116 18.89 -13.55 1.78
N LEU A 117 19.25 -12.79 2.82
CA LEU A 117 19.73 -13.36 4.09
C LEU A 117 18.60 -14.09 4.82
N ALA A 118 17.43 -13.48 4.91
CA ALA A 118 16.26 -14.09 5.55
C ALA A 118 15.80 -15.32 4.76
N CYS A 119 15.77 -15.24 3.44
CA CYS A 119 15.42 -16.36 2.56
C CYS A 119 16.39 -17.55 2.76
N LYS A 120 17.69 -17.31 2.73
CA LYS A 120 18.71 -18.35 2.97
C LYS A 120 18.61 -18.96 4.36
N ALA A 121 18.34 -18.13 5.39
CA ALA A 121 18.19 -18.61 6.77
C ALA A 121 16.97 -19.52 6.91
N LEU A 122 15.84 -19.13 6.31
CA LEU A 122 14.59 -19.90 6.32
C LEU A 122 14.80 -21.30 5.70
N TYR A 123 15.38 -21.34 4.51
CA TYR A 123 15.65 -22.61 3.82
C TYR A 123 16.73 -23.46 4.51
N ALA A 124 17.73 -22.83 5.11
CA ALA A 124 18.75 -23.55 5.90
C ALA A 124 18.15 -24.20 7.17
N ALA A 125 17.10 -23.60 7.74
CA ALA A 125 16.34 -24.16 8.83
C ALA A 125 15.38 -25.30 8.40
N GLY A 126 15.21 -25.50 7.09
CA GLY A 126 14.24 -26.48 6.56
C GLY A 126 12.79 -26.04 6.69
N GLU A 127 12.55 -24.73 6.89
CA GLU A 127 11.22 -24.18 7.08
C GLU A 127 10.65 -23.62 5.76
N PRO A 128 9.39 -23.94 5.42
CA PRO A 128 8.75 -23.32 4.25
C PRO A 128 8.34 -21.88 4.56
N PRO A 129 8.29 -21.00 3.54
CA PRO A 129 7.71 -19.67 3.72
C PRO A 129 6.22 -19.75 4.08
N THR A 130 5.79 -18.81 4.91
CA THR A 130 4.38 -18.64 5.33
C THR A 130 3.85 -17.30 4.89
N SER A 131 2.57 -17.01 5.16
CA SER A 131 1.98 -15.69 4.91
C SER A 131 2.65 -14.55 5.68
N LEU A 132 3.36 -14.83 6.79
CA LEU A 132 4.18 -13.84 7.49
C LEU A 132 5.33 -13.31 6.63
N HIS A 133 5.88 -14.15 5.75
CA HIS A 133 6.99 -13.80 4.88
C HIS A 133 6.55 -13.01 3.63
N ASN A 134 5.24 -12.93 3.38
CA ASN A 134 4.73 -12.05 2.33
C ASN A 134 5.04 -10.60 2.68
N CYS A 135 5.67 -9.87 1.76
CA CYS A 135 6.05 -8.47 1.97
C CYS A 135 4.88 -7.52 2.28
N CYS A 136 3.66 -7.98 2.11
CA CYS A 136 2.43 -7.24 2.40
C CYS A 136 1.78 -7.67 3.72
N SER A 137 2.33 -8.62 4.49
CA SER A 137 1.67 -9.17 5.68
C SER A 137 1.34 -8.10 6.73
N GLY A 138 2.19 -7.08 6.91
CA GLY A 138 1.90 -5.93 7.76
C GLY A 138 0.65 -5.16 7.32
N LYS A 139 0.53 -4.86 6.03
CA LYS A 139 -0.66 -4.21 5.46
C LYS A 139 -1.92 -5.06 5.68
N HIS A 140 -1.83 -6.38 5.46
CA HIS A 140 -2.96 -7.29 5.66
C HIS A 140 -3.35 -7.37 7.13
N THR A 141 -2.40 -7.32 8.05
CA THR A 141 -2.69 -7.21 9.49
C THR A 141 -3.41 -5.91 9.82
N GLY A 142 -3.05 -4.80 9.18
CA GLY A 142 -3.80 -3.54 9.28
C GLY A 142 -5.26 -3.66 8.81
N PHE A 143 -5.51 -4.34 7.70
CA PHE A 143 -6.88 -4.62 7.23
C PHE A 143 -7.67 -5.50 8.21
N LEU A 144 -7.04 -6.53 8.75
CA LEU A 144 -7.63 -7.39 9.79
C LEU A 144 -7.91 -6.62 11.07
N THR A 145 -7.04 -5.68 11.45
CA THR A 145 -7.25 -4.80 12.62
C THR A 145 -8.50 -3.93 12.43
N LEU A 146 -8.67 -3.35 11.24
CA LEU A 146 -9.86 -2.58 10.91
C LEU A 146 -11.12 -3.45 10.95
N ALA A 147 -11.09 -4.64 10.36
CA ALA A 147 -12.21 -5.58 10.38
C ALA A 147 -12.59 -5.99 11.82
N ARG A 148 -11.60 -6.26 12.67
CA ARG A 148 -11.82 -6.62 14.08
C ARG A 148 -12.40 -5.47 14.90
N HIS A 149 -11.97 -4.24 14.64
CA HIS A 149 -12.50 -3.05 15.32
C HIS A 149 -13.97 -2.81 15.01
N LEU A 150 -14.37 -3.06 13.79
CA LEU A 150 -15.73 -2.83 13.29
C LEU A 150 -16.53 -4.14 13.15
N ALA A 151 -16.25 -5.13 14.03
CA ALA A 151 -16.78 -6.49 13.91
C ALA A 151 -18.32 -6.60 13.98
N ASP A 152 -19.03 -5.57 14.47
CA ASP A 152 -20.50 -5.50 14.46
C ASP A 152 -21.07 -5.20 13.06
N ASP A 153 -20.24 -4.75 12.10
CA ASP A 153 -20.60 -4.55 10.72
C ASP A 153 -20.46 -5.86 9.93
N PRO A 154 -21.54 -6.47 9.43
CA PRO A 154 -21.49 -7.75 8.73
C PRO A 154 -20.67 -7.68 7.42
N THR A 155 -20.45 -6.49 6.84
CA THR A 155 -19.62 -6.31 5.64
C THR A 155 -18.12 -6.47 5.93
N LEU A 156 -17.76 -6.58 7.22
CA LEU A 156 -16.39 -6.74 7.71
C LEU A 156 -16.13 -8.13 8.30
N ALA A 157 -17.01 -9.09 8.00
CA ALA A 157 -16.83 -10.47 8.43
C ALA A 157 -15.53 -11.09 7.86
N LEU A 158 -14.88 -11.91 8.67
CA LEU A 158 -13.71 -12.69 8.27
C LEU A 158 -14.12 -14.15 8.01
N PRO A 159 -13.55 -14.83 7.01
CA PRO A 159 -12.56 -14.43 5.99
C PRO A 159 -13.16 -13.67 4.81
N GLY A 160 -12.34 -13.39 3.77
CA GLY A 160 -12.78 -12.80 2.50
C GLY A 160 -12.51 -11.31 2.36
N TYR A 161 -11.67 -10.74 3.24
CA TYR A 161 -11.33 -9.30 3.20
C TYR A 161 -10.55 -8.87 1.94
N LEU A 162 -10.18 -9.79 1.07
CA LEU A 162 -9.58 -9.50 -0.24
C LEU A 162 -10.61 -9.10 -1.31
N ASP A 163 -11.88 -9.49 -1.12
CA ASP A 163 -12.95 -9.18 -2.08
C ASP A 163 -13.09 -7.66 -2.25
N PRO A 164 -13.12 -7.12 -3.49
CA PRO A 164 -13.32 -5.69 -3.74
C PRO A 164 -14.57 -5.10 -3.08
N GLU A 165 -15.62 -5.90 -2.89
CA GLU A 165 -16.88 -5.48 -2.27
C GLU A 165 -16.90 -5.68 -0.75
N HIS A 166 -15.86 -6.29 -0.17
CA HIS A 166 -15.75 -6.41 1.28
C HIS A 166 -15.60 -5.03 1.92
N GLY A 167 -16.22 -4.83 3.07
CA GLY A 167 -16.25 -3.53 3.75
C GLY A 167 -14.87 -2.91 4.05
N VAL A 168 -13.83 -3.70 4.24
CA VAL A 168 -12.45 -3.20 4.34
C VAL A 168 -11.99 -2.59 3.02
N GLN A 169 -12.17 -3.32 1.90
CA GLN A 169 -11.68 -2.87 0.60
C GLN A 169 -12.47 -1.68 0.07
N THR A 170 -13.78 -1.59 0.37
CA THR A 170 -14.59 -0.42 0.02
C THR A 170 -14.08 0.82 0.76
N ARG A 171 -13.76 0.74 2.06
CA ARG A 171 -13.18 1.87 2.82
C ARG A 171 -11.80 2.27 2.31
N VAL A 172 -10.97 1.28 1.94
CA VAL A 172 -9.66 1.53 1.33
C VAL A 172 -9.79 2.18 -0.05
N ARG A 173 -10.73 1.73 -0.89
CA ARG A 173 -11.07 2.37 -2.18
C ARG A 173 -11.50 3.82 -1.98
N ASP A 174 -12.40 4.07 -1.04
CA ASP A 174 -12.94 5.40 -0.76
C ASP A 174 -11.84 6.34 -0.25
N ALA A 175 -10.93 5.87 0.60
CA ALA A 175 -9.75 6.63 1.01
C ALA A 175 -8.84 6.97 -0.18
N GLN A 176 -8.59 6.03 -1.08
CA GLN A 176 -7.84 6.27 -2.30
C GLN A 176 -8.54 7.31 -3.20
N ALA A 177 -9.86 7.19 -3.40
CA ALA A 177 -10.63 8.12 -4.19
C ALA A 177 -10.57 9.55 -3.63
N LEU A 178 -10.76 9.71 -2.33
CA LEU A 178 -10.68 11.01 -1.64
C LEU A 178 -9.28 11.62 -1.72
N MET A 179 -8.25 10.85 -1.41
CA MET A 179 -6.86 11.34 -1.41
C MET A 179 -6.37 11.72 -2.80
N THR A 180 -6.75 10.97 -3.84
CA THR A 180 -6.35 11.24 -5.23
C THR A 180 -7.27 12.19 -5.97
N ASN A 181 -8.47 12.45 -5.44
CA ASN A 181 -9.56 13.16 -6.11
C ASN A 181 -9.96 12.49 -7.45
N VAL A 182 -9.99 11.15 -7.46
CA VAL A 182 -10.36 10.33 -8.63
C VAL A 182 -11.57 9.49 -8.27
N ASP A 183 -12.62 9.54 -9.10
CA ASP A 183 -13.77 8.65 -8.93
C ASP A 183 -13.40 7.21 -9.31
N LEU A 184 -13.47 6.31 -8.34
CA LEU A 184 -13.20 4.88 -8.50
C LEU A 184 -14.47 4.02 -8.55
N SER A 185 -15.66 4.61 -8.44
CA SER A 185 -16.93 3.87 -8.32
C SER A 185 -17.23 2.96 -9.52
N ASN A 186 -16.81 3.37 -10.71
CA ASN A 186 -17.00 2.64 -11.96
C ASN A 186 -15.74 1.97 -12.50
N GLN A 187 -14.66 1.99 -11.75
CA GLN A 187 -13.41 1.37 -12.18
C GLN A 187 -13.36 -0.08 -11.69
N THR A 188 -13.23 -1.02 -12.64
CA THR A 188 -12.98 -2.43 -12.32
C THR A 188 -11.52 -2.57 -11.87
N PRO A 189 -11.26 -3.02 -10.62
CA PRO A 189 -9.90 -3.23 -10.15
C PRO A 189 -9.26 -4.45 -10.83
N VAL A 190 -7.93 -4.45 -10.87
CA VAL A 190 -7.14 -5.67 -11.09
C VAL A 190 -6.66 -6.19 -9.73
N ILE A 191 -6.24 -7.45 -9.68
CA ILE A 191 -5.77 -8.08 -8.44
C ILE A 191 -4.25 -8.04 -8.38
N ASP A 192 -3.72 -7.52 -7.25
CA ASP A 192 -2.28 -7.52 -6.98
C ASP A 192 -1.76 -8.89 -6.56
N GLY A 193 -0.45 -9.06 -6.55
CA GLY A 193 0.20 -10.31 -6.15
C GLY A 193 -0.09 -10.77 -4.71
N CYS A 194 -0.56 -9.88 -3.84
CA CYS A 194 -1.03 -10.22 -2.49
C CYS A 194 -2.55 -10.40 -2.38
N GLY A 195 -3.27 -10.41 -3.51
CA GLY A 195 -4.71 -10.70 -3.56
C GLY A 195 -5.63 -9.48 -3.44
N ILE A 196 -5.15 -8.29 -3.12
CA ILE A 196 -6.01 -7.10 -2.96
C ILE A 196 -6.36 -6.43 -4.29
N PRO A 197 -7.48 -5.69 -4.36
CA PRO A 197 -7.81 -4.86 -5.52
C PRO A 197 -6.83 -3.69 -5.70
N VAL A 198 -6.46 -3.43 -6.95
CA VAL A 198 -5.62 -2.31 -7.38
C VAL A 198 -6.36 -1.52 -8.44
N TYR A 199 -6.39 -0.20 -8.26
CA TYR A 199 -7.00 0.76 -9.17
C TYR A 199 -5.93 1.53 -9.96
N GLN A 200 -6.33 2.15 -11.06
CA GLN A 200 -5.48 3.02 -11.87
C GLN A 200 -5.78 4.48 -11.55
N PHE A 201 -4.74 5.30 -11.59
CA PHE A 201 -4.82 6.74 -11.34
C PHE A 201 -3.98 7.51 -12.35
N PRO A 202 -4.36 8.73 -12.73
CA PRO A 202 -3.45 9.66 -13.36
C PRO A 202 -2.19 9.84 -12.49
N LEU A 203 -1.02 9.84 -13.10
CA LEU A 203 0.24 10.02 -12.38
C LEU A 203 0.26 11.32 -11.56
N ALA A 204 -0.33 12.39 -12.11
CA ALA A 204 -0.49 13.68 -11.44
C ALA A 204 -1.33 13.58 -10.16
N SER A 205 -2.44 12.84 -10.20
CA SER A 205 -3.31 12.62 -9.03
C SER A 205 -2.58 11.86 -7.91
N LEU A 206 -1.76 10.87 -8.27
CA LEU A 206 -0.92 10.16 -7.29
C LEU A 206 0.10 11.10 -6.63
N ALA A 207 0.79 11.93 -7.43
CA ALA A 207 1.76 12.88 -6.90
C ALA A 207 1.13 13.88 -5.94
N GLN A 208 -0.05 14.41 -6.27
CA GLN A 208 -0.80 15.31 -5.38
C GLN A 208 -1.30 14.61 -4.12
N ALA A 209 -1.76 13.36 -4.22
CA ALA A 209 -2.19 12.58 -3.07
C ALA A 209 -1.06 12.36 -2.06
N MET A 210 0.16 12.06 -2.53
CA MET A 210 1.34 11.94 -1.68
C MET A 210 1.74 13.28 -1.05
N ALA A 211 1.61 14.38 -1.78
CA ALA A 211 1.85 15.72 -1.23
C ALA A 211 0.82 16.10 -0.15
N ARG A 212 -0.46 15.72 -0.33
CA ARG A 212 -1.51 15.91 0.70
C ARG A 212 -1.21 15.14 1.96
N LEU A 213 -0.73 13.92 1.85
CA LEU A 213 -0.44 13.05 3.00
C LEU A 213 0.56 13.67 3.99
N VAL A 214 1.53 14.46 3.48
CA VAL A 214 2.53 15.15 4.32
C VAL A 214 2.13 16.60 4.66
N MET A 215 0.92 17.00 4.35
CA MET A 215 0.37 18.34 4.59
C MET A 215 -1.00 18.23 5.29
N PRO A 216 -1.05 18.11 6.62
CA PRO A 216 -2.30 17.80 7.36
C PRO A 216 -3.49 18.70 7.00
N SER A 217 -3.25 19.99 6.70
CA SER A 217 -4.31 20.92 6.29
C SER A 217 -4.93 20.63 4.91
N ALA A 218 -4.27 19.82 4.08
CA ALA A 218 -4.74 19.43 2.75
C ALA A 218 -5.34 18.01 2.70
N VAL A 219 -5.23 17.27 3.80
CA VAL A 219 -5.85 15.95 3.95
C VAL A 219 -7.37 16.14 4.10
N PRO A 220 -8.21 15.33 3.41
CA PRO A 220 -9.65 15.31 3.65
C PRO A 220 -10.01 15.18 5.14
N ALA A 221 -11.06 15.87 5.58
CA ALA A 221 -11.40 15.99 7.00
C ALA A 221 -11.54 14.62 7.70
N GLU A 222 -12.02 13.63 6.98
CA GLU A 222 -12.18 12.25 7.45
C GLU A 222 -10.86 11.57 7.85
N PHE A 223 -9.73 12.04 7.33
CA PHE A 223 -8.41 11.45 7.56
C PHE A 223 -7.41 12.38 8.25
N GLN A 224 -7.84 13.59 8.67
CA GLN A 224 -6.92 14.56 9.30
C GLN A 224 -6.27 14.06 10.59
N SER A 225 -6.95 13.18 11.32
CA SER A 225 -6.40 12.55 12.53
C SER A 225 -5.41 11.41 12.24
N ALA A 226 -5.28 11.00 10.98
CA ALA A 226 -4.49 9.86 10.56
C ALA A 226 -3.24 10.24 9.73
N ALA A 227 -3.10 11.54 9.38
CA ALA A 227 -2.02 12.05 8.54
C ALA A 227 -0.85 12.64 9.34
#